data_dbee4776f102af9ab6ae54fc84bca5c7
#
_entry.id   dbee4776f102af9ab6ae54fc84bca5c7
#
_cell.length_a   1.000
_cell.length_b   1.000
_cell.length_c   1.000
_cell.angle_alpha   90.00
_cell.angle_beta   90.00
_cell.angle_gamma   90.00
#
_symmetry.space_group_name_H-M   'P 1'
#
loop_
_entity.id
_entity.type
_entity.pdbx_description
1 polymer ?
#
loop_
_entity_poly.entity_id
_entity_poly.type
_entity_poly.pdbx_seq_one_letter_code
_entity_poly.pdbx_strand_id
1 'polypeptide(L)'
;GKNLKLTIDSKFQQGVQDILRNNFAALQAEGFGGHSEGAYAVVMNPTTGAIYALGGINYDLKTGAITDDALGTIQNVFIPGSVVKMGTIAAGWQNGVLSGNQVLNDQPIQILGSQVKQSWFTNGMSTPISAVQALEYSSNTYMIQTALDVMGQPYHPNMTIYTSKLEDSFKKFRKTYGEFGLGVMTGLDIP
;
A
#
# COMPACT_ATOMS: atom_id res chain seq x y z
N GLY A 1 27.54 32.24 4.61
CA GLY A 1 26.30 31.55 4.35
C GLY A 1 25.57 31.25 5.65
N LYS A 2 24.29 30.89 5.61
CA LYS A 2 23.53 30.42 6.78
C LYS A 2 23.79 28.93 6.96
N ASN A 3 23.93 28.49 8.22
CA ASN A 3 24.06 27.07 8.53
C ASN A 3 22.69 26.38 8.42
N LEU A 4 22.66 25.20 7.83
CA LEU A 4 21.50 24.31 7.80
C LEU A 4 21.72 23.18 8.81
N LYS A 5 20.75 22.98 9.72
CA LYS A 5 20.74 21.86 10.66
C LYS A 5 19.62 20.91 10.26
N LEU A 6 20.01 19.70 9.85
CA LEU A 6 19.07 18.64 9.51
C LEU A 6 18.59 17.91 10.78
N THR A 7 17.44 17.24 10.68
CA THR A 7 16.95 16.32 11.71
C THR A 7 17.56 14.92 11.60
N ILE A 8 18.22 14.64 10.48
CA ILE A 8 18.89 13.35 10.24
C ILE A 8 20.05 13.16 11.22
N ASP A 9 20.07 12.01 11.90
CA ASP A 9 21.21 11.54 12.67
C ASP A 9 22.13 10.71 11.78
N SER A 10 23.39 11.13 11.63
CA SER A 10 24.31 10.51 10.66
C SER A 10 24.65 9.05 10.98
N LYS A 11 24.77 8.69 12.27
CA LYS A 11 25.06 7.30 12.67
C LYS A 11 23.84 6.42 12.48
N PHE A 12 22.66 6.93 12.80
CA PHE A 12 21.40 6.23 12.60
C PHE A 12 21.12 6.04 11.11
N GLN A 13 21.34 7.08 10.29
CA GLN A 13 21.27 7.02 8.83
C GLN A 13 22.14 5.90 8.25
N GLN A 14 23.41 5.84 8.68
CA GLN A 14 24.33 4.79 8.23
C GLN A 14 23.83 3.40 8.65
N GLY A 15 23.37 3.25 9.90
CA GLY A 15 22.82 1.98 10.38
C GLY A 15 21.62 1.50 9.58
N VAL A 16 20.69 2.40 9.24
CA VAL A 16 19.52 2.06 8.39
C VAL A 16 19.98 1.65 6.99
N GLN A 17 20.94 2.37 6.40
CA GLN A 17 21.47 2.06 5.07
C GLN A 17 22.17 0.69 5.04
N ASP A 18 22.96 0.37 6.06
CA ASP A 18 23.66 -0.92 6.18
C ASP A 18 22.66 -2.08 6.34
N ILE A 19 21.61 -1.90 7.14
CA ILE A 19 20.53 -2.89 7.32
C ILE A 19 19.83 -3.15 5.98
N LEU A 20 19.45 -2.11 5.25
CA LEU A 20 18.80 -2.27 3.94
C LEU A 20 19.70 -3.02 2.98
N ARG A 21 20.96 -2.61 2.85
CA ARG A 21 21.93 -3.23 1.95
C ARG A 21 22.14 -4.71 2.26
N ASN A 22 22.38 -5.03 3.53
CA ASN A 22 22.68 -6.41 3.95
C ASN A 22 21.46 -7.33 3.77
N ASN A 23 20.27 -6.89 4.17
CA ASN A 23 19.06 -7.69 4.03
C ASN A 23 18.63 -7.84 2.56
N PHE A 24 18.79 -6.79 1.75
CA PHE A 24 18.46 -6.89 0.33
C PHE A 24 19.43 -7.82 -0.41
N ALA A 25 20.73 -7.74 -0.10
CA ALA A 25 21.73 -8.66 -0.66
C ALA A 25 21.45 -10.13 -0.28
N ALA A 26 21.04 -10.39 0.97
CA ALA A 26 20.63 -11.71 1.42
C ALA A 26 19.38 -12.20 0.65
N LEU A 27 18.36 -11.36 0.50
CA LEU A 27 17.14 -11.66 -0.25
C LEU A 27 17.43 -12.03 -1.72
N GLN A 28 18.36 -11.31 -2.36
CA GLN A 28 18.81 -11.62 -3.72
C GLN A 28 19.55 -12.96 -3.78
N ALA A 29 20.44 -13.23 -2.81
CA ALA A 29 21.19 -14.47 -2.75
C ALA A 29 20.31 -15.70 -2.52
N GLU A 30 19.19 -15.56 -1.80
CA GLU A 30 18.18 -16.59 -1.57
C GLU A 30 17.23 -16.78 -2.77
N GLY A 31 17.31 -15.93 -3.79
CA GLY A 31 16.48 -16.01 -5.00
C GLY A 31 15.07 -15.42 -4.86
N PHE A 32 14.76 -14.77 -3.73
CA PHE A 32 13.44 -14.16 -3.50
C PHE A 32 13.29 -12.74 -4.04
N GLY A 33 14.38 -12.11 -4.42
CA GLY A 33 14.42 -10.71 -4.87
C GLY A 33 14.33 -10.49 -6.37
N GLY A 34 14.04 -11.51 -7.19
CA GLY A 34 14.17 -11.48 -8.65
C GLY A 34 13.36 -10.43 -9.41
N HIS A 35 12.38 -9.79 -8.76
CA HIS A 35 11.58 -8.69 -9.32
C HIS A 35 11.69 -7.40 -8.53
N SER A 36 12.54 -7.37 -7.50
CA SER A 36 12.70 -6.21 -6.64
C SER A 36 13.77 -5.27 -7.19
N GLU A 37 13.38 -4.05 -7.53
CA GLU A 37 14.26 -3.01 -8.07
C GLU A 37 14.93 -2.16 -6.98
N GLY A 38 14.71 -2.49 -5.71
CA GLY A 38 15.31 -1.80 -4.58
C GLY A 38 14.59 -2.01 -3.26
N ALA A 39 15.07 -1.33 -2.23
CA ALA A 39 14.42 -1.27 -0.91
C ALA A 39 14.61 0.13 -0.30
N TYR A 40 13.56 0.63 0.32
CA TYR A 40 13.51 2.00 0.82
C TYR A 40 12.89 2.04 2.22
N ALA A 41 13.43 2.91 3.08
CA ALA A 41 12.91 3.10 4.42
C ALA A 41 13.00 4.57 4.85
N VAL A 42 11.93 5.07 5.44
CA VAL A 42 11.88 6.37 6.10
C VAL A 42 11.64 6.15 7.59
N VAL A 43 12.50 6.73 8.43
CA VAL A 43 12.34 6.68 9.88
C VAL A 43 12.09 8.09 10.38
N MET A 44 10.94 8.30 11.02
CA MET A 44 10.52 9.61 11.48
C MET A 44 9.87 9.56 12.87
N ASN A 45 9.91 10.69 13.55
CA ASN A 45 9.18 10.90 14.78
C ASN A 45 7.70 11.13 14.45
N PRO A 46 6.76 10.29 14.92
CA PRO A 46 5.35 10.42 14.56
C PRO A 46 4.66 11.65 15.18
N THR A 47 5.24 12.25 16.23
CA THR A 47 4.67 13.42 16.91
C THR A 47 5.12 14.72 16.26
N THR A 48 6.38 14.79 15.82
CA THR A 48 7.00 16.04 15.32
C THR A 48 7.14 16.06 13.80
N GLY A 49 7.06 14.90 13.12
CA GLY A 49 7.39 14.74 11.71
C GLY A 49 8.89 14.79 11.40
N ALA A 50 9.76 14.94 12.42
CA ALA A 50 11.19 15.00 12.21
C ALA A 50 11.72 13.68 11.61
N ILE A 51 12.40 13.76 10.47
CA ILE A 51 12.99 12.61 9.81
C ILE A 51 14.37 12.33 10.41
N TYR A 52 14.58 11.10 10.89
CA TYR A 52 15.84 10.65 11.48
C TYR A 52 16.73 9.93 10.49
N ALA A 53 16.13 9.23 9.51
CA ALA A 53 16.86 8.57 8.43
C ALA A 53 15.99 8.42 7.17
N LEU A 54 16.65 8.48 6.02
CA LEU A 54 16.15 8.17 4.69
C LEU A 54 17.07 7.12 4.07
N GLY A 55 16.75 5.84 4.24
CA GLY A 55 17.54 4.74 3.66
C GLY A 55 16.98 4.32 2.32
N GLY A 56 17.83 4.12 1.34
CA GLY A 56 17.41 3.64 0.03
C GLY A 56 18.52 2.94 -0.71
N ILE A 57 18.17 1.88 -1.39
CA ILE A 57 19.03 1.19 -2.35
C ILE A 57 18.26 0.96 -3.64
N ASN A 58 18.93 1.14 -4.75
CA ASN A 58 18.46 0.76 -6.07
C ASN A 58 19.22 -0.47 -6.54
N TYR A 59 18.51 -1.40 -7.19
CA TYR A 59 19.05 -2.62 -7.75
C TYR A 59 18.80 -2.68 -9.25
N ASP A 60 19.87 -2.78 -10.02
CA ASP A 60 19.77 -2.96 -11.46
C ASP A 60 19.56 -4.44 -11.78
N LEU A 61 18.35 -4.79 -12.23
CA LEU A 61 17.96 -6.16 -12.57
C LEU A 61 18.81 -6.76 -13.72
N LYS A 62 19.48 -5.93 -14.55
CA LYS A 62 20.26 -6.40 -15.68
C LYS A 62 21.71 -6.68 -15.27
N THR A 63 22.28 -5.82 -14.44
CA THR A 63 23.69 -5.90 -14.06
C THR A 63 23.90 -6.53 -12.67
N GLY A 64 22.87 -6.59 -11.84
CA GLY A 64 22.95 -7.03 -10.45
C GLY A 64 23.61 -6.00 -9.53
N ALA A 65 23.82 -4.77 -9.99
CA ALA A 65 24.46 -3.72 -9.20
C ALA A 65 23.52 -3.15 -8.13
N ILE A 66 24.02 -3.04 -6.89
CA ILE A 66 23.34 -2.37 -5.77
C ILE A 66 24.02 -1.01 -5.56
N THR A 67 23.23 0.05 -5.63
CA THR A 67 23.67 1.44 -5.40
C THR A 67 22.84 2.12 -4.32
N ASP A 68 23.45 3.06 -3.59
CA ASP A 68 22.73 3.87 -2.61
C ASP A 68 21.80 4.86 -3.30
N ASP A 69 20.55 4.95 -2.82
CA ASP A 69 19.50 5.79 -3.39
C ASP A 69 18.58 6.34 -2.28
N ALA A 70 19.15 7.08 -1.33
CA ALA A 70 18.37 7.66 -0.23
C ALA A 70 17.26 8.61 -0.73
N LEU A 71 17.50 9.35 -1.82
CA LEU A 71 16.53 10.25 -2.40
C LEU A 71 15.38 9.53 -3.08
N GLY A 72 15.55 8.26 -3.48
CA GLY A 72 14.47 7.43 -4.00
C GLY A 72 13.31 7.27 -3.01
N THR A 73 13.52 7.45 -1.71
CA THR A 73 12.45 7.48 -0.70
C THR A 73 11.40 8.57 -0.93
N ILE A 74 11.76 9.64 -1.63
CA ILE A 74 10.90 10.81 -1.87
C ILE A 74 10.66 11.09 -3.36
N GLN A 75 11.50 10.54 -4.24
CA GLN A 75 11.41 10.79 -5.69
C GLN A 75 10.82 9.62 -6.47
N ASN A 76 10.92 8.39 -5.94
CA ASN A 76 10.41 7.21 -6.61
C ASN A 76 8.93 6.97 -6.31
N VAL A 77 8.23 6.40 -7.28
CA VAL A 77 6.82 5.99 -7.15
C VAL A 77 6.77 4.49 -6.94
N PHE A 78 6.11 4.07 -5.86
CA PHE A 78 5.96 2.66 -5.52
C PHE A 78 4.50 2.23 -5.63
N ILE A 79 4.26 1.02 -6.15
CA ILE A 79 2.95 0.39 -6.10
C ILE A 79 2.78 -0.20 -4.68
N PRO A 80 1.86 0.33 -3.86
CA PRO A 80 1.79 -0.02 -2.45
C PRO A 80 1.26 -1.44 -2.19
N GLY A 81 0.54 -2.03 -3.14
CA GLY A 81 -0.05 -3.36 -2.98
C GLY A 81 -1.05 -3.43 -1.81
N SER A 82 -1.03 -4.54 -1.08
CA SER A 82 -2.03 -4.85 -0.04
C SER A 82 -1.96 -3.96 1.20
N VAL A 83 -0.90 -3.18 1.40
CA VAL A 83 -0.79 -2.27 2.58
C VAL A 83 -1.87 -1.19 2.59
N VAL A 84 -2.47 -0.84 1.43
CA VAL A 84 -3.57 0.12 1.35
C VAL A 84 -4.93 -0.44 1.76
N LYS A 85 -5.05 -1.73 2.04
CA LYS A 85 -6.33 -2.36 2.40
C LYS A 85 -6.94 -1.78 3.68
N MET A 86 -6.11 -1.35 4.64
CA MET A 86 -6.60 -0.62 5.81
C MET A 86 -7.35 0.65 5.42
N GLY A 87 -6.82 1.42 4.46
CA GLY A 87 -7.49 2.60 3.91
C GLY A 87 -8.79 2.26 3.18
N THR A 88 -8.87 1.10 2.53
CA THR A 88 -10.10 0.63 1.89
C THR A 88 -11.21 0.34 2.92
N ILE A 89 -10.87 -0.33 4.02
CA ILE A 89 -11.82 -0.56 5.13
C ILE A 89 -12.24 0.77 5.77
N ALA A 90 -11.29 1.68 6.01
CA ALA A 90 -11.59 3.01 6.55
C ALA A 90 -12.54 3.79 5.62
N ALA A 91 -12.34 3.70 4.31
CA ALA A 91 -13.28 4.29 3.34
C ALA A 91 -14.67 3.65 3.42
N GLY A 92 -14.75 2.35 3.64
CA GLY A 92 -16.01 1.66 3.89
C GLY A 92 -16.75 2.19 5.12
N TRP A 93 -16.03 2.41 6.22
CA TRP A 93 -16.60 3.00 7.46
C TRP A 93 -17.03 4.46 7.25
N GLN A 94 -16.19 5.29 6.68
CA GLN A 94 -16.50 6.71 6.44
C GLN A 94 -17.70 6.92 5.51
N ASN A 95 -17.91 6.01 4.57
CA ASN A 95 -19.06 6.08 3.65
C ASN A 95 -20.26 5.28 4.12
N GLY A 96 -20.24 4.72 5.34
CA GLY A 96 -21.36 4.04 5.97
C GLY A 96 -21.74 2.70 5.35
N VAL A 97 -20.85 2.10 4.55
CA VAL A 97 -21.08 0.79 3.92
C VAL A 97 -20.50 -0.37 4.72
N LEU A 98 -19.61 -0.07 5.67
CA LEU A 98 -19.11 -0.99 6.68
C LEU A 98 -19.37 -0.43 8.08
N SER A 99 -19.55 -1.30 9.07
CA SER A 99 -19.67 -0.93 10.48
C SER A 99 -18.86 -1.88 11.36
N GLY A 100 -18.04 -1.34 12.26
CA GLY A 100 -17.21 -2.13 13.19
C GLY A 100 -16.40 -3.23 12.48
N ASN A 101 -16.40 -4.42 13.06
CA ASN A 101 -15.74 -5.60 12.48
C ASN A 101 -16.73 -6.42 11.61
N GLN A 102 -17.36 -5.77 10.64
CA GLN A 102 -18.40 -6.37 9.80
C GLN A 102 -17.92 -7.63 9.09
N VAL A 103 -18.80 -8.62 9.04
CA VAL A 103 -18.59 -9.88 8.31
C VAL A 103 -19.19 -9.75 6.92
N LEU A 104 -18.38 -10.06 5.90
CA LEU A 104 -18.82 -10.29 4.52
C LEU A 104 -18.44 -11.71 4.11
N ASN A 105 -19.15 -12.24 3.11
CA ASN A 105 -18.74 -13.50 2.49
C ASN A 105 -17.56 -13.25 1.54
N ASP A 106 -16.38 -13.77 1.88
CA ASP A 106 -15.29 -13.88 0.93
C ASP A 106 -15.68 -14.94 -0.11
N GLN A 107 -15.90 -14.52 -1.32
CA GLN A 107 -16.42 -15.36 -2.39
C GLN A 107 -15.76 -14.97 -3.72
N PRO A 108 -15.74 -15.88 -4.72
CA PRO A 108 -15.30 -15.51 -6.05
C PRO A 108 -16.13 -14.35 -6.61
N ILE A 109 -15.45 -13.31 -7.08
CA ILE A 109 -16.06 -12.13 -7.68
C ILE A 109 -15.96 -12.22 -9.19
N GLN A 110 -17.11 -12.29 -9.84
CA GLN A 110 -17.24 -12.30 -11.28
C GLN A 110 -17.88 -10.99 -11.76
N ILE A 111 -17.07 -10.15 -12.40
CA ILE A 111 -17.52 -8.94 -13.09
C ILE A 111 -17.44 -9.23 -14.59
N LEU A 112 -18.48 -8.85 -15.32
CA LEU A 112 -18.58 -9.11 -16.77
C LEU A 112 -17.39 -8.49 -17.51
N GLY A 113 -16.73 -9.27 -18.35
CA GLY A 113 -15.53 -8.85 -19.10
C GLY A 113 -14.22 -8.89 -18.31
N SER A 114 -14.22 -9.37 -17.06
CA SER A 114 -13.01 -9.57 -16.27
C SER A 114 -12.76 -11.04 -15.91
N GLN A 115 -11.53 -11.35 -15.54
CA GLN A 115 -11.22 -12.64 -14.91
C GLN A 115 -11.82 -12.70 -13.50
N VAL A 116 -12.26 -13.89 -13.08
CA VAL A 116 -12.71 -14.14 -11.71
C VAL A 116 -11.61 -13.76 -10.72
N LYS A 117 -11.97 -13.00 -9.71
CA LYS A 117 -11.10 -12.68 -8.56
C LYS A 117 -11.53 -13.52 -7.37
N GLN A 118 -10.58 -14.21 -6.75
CA GLN A 118 -10.83 -15.03 -5.57
C GLN A 118 -9.68 -14.89 -4.58
N SER A 119 -9.96 -15.18 -3.32
CA SER A 119 -8.95 -15.21 -2.28
C SER A 119 -8.18 -16.53 -2.30
N TRP A 120 -6.90 -16.48 -1.97
CA TRP A 120 -5.99 -17.61 -2.02
C TRP A 120 -6.35 -18.73 -1.01
N PHE A 121 -7.01 -18.36 0.09
CA PHE A 121 -7.33 -19.28 1.19
C PHE A 121 -8.70 -19.95 1.07
N THR A 122 -9.57 -19.55 0.14
CA THR A 122 -10.96 -20.07 0.02
C THR A 122 -11.10 -21.21 -0.98
N ASN A 123 -10.10 -21.47 -1.81
CA ASN A 123 -10.16 -22.46 -2.90
C ASN A 123 -11.43 -22.31 -3.78
N GLY A 124 -11.86 -21.07 -4.01
CA GLY A 124 -13.06 -20.78 -4.80
C GLY A 124 -14.38 -20.97 -4.06
N MET A 125 -14.38 -21.28 -2.77
CA MET A 125 -15.56 -21.37 -1.93
C MET A 125 -15.92 -20.01 -1.32
N SER A 126 -17.17 -19.89 -0.86
CA SER A 126 -17.61 -18.75 -0.07
C SER A 126 -17.35 -19.01 1.42
N THR A 127 -16.70 -18.07 2.10
CA THR A 127 -16.34 -18.16 3.51
C THR A 127 -16.65 -16.82 4.20
N PRO A 128 -17.45 -16.78 5.27
CA PRO A 128 -17.67 -15.55 6.01
C PRO A 128 -16.39 -15.13 6.75
N ILE A 129 -15.94 -13.90 6.55
CA ILE A 129 -14.78 -13.31 7.25
C ILE A 129 -15.09 -11.90 7.73
N SER A 130 -14.54 -11.53 8.87
CA SER A 130 -14.64 -10.18 9.42
C SER A 130 -13.65 -9.22 8.75
N ALA A 131 -13.81 -7.91 8.97
CA ALA A 131 -12.89 -6.90 8.48
C ALA A 131 -11.44 -7.13 8.97
N VAL A 132 -11.27 -7.56 10.24
CA VAL A 132 -9.96 -7.91 10.80
C VAL A 132 -9.37 -9.12 10.08
N GLN A 133 -10.13 -10.19 9.90
CA GLN A 133 -9.69 -11.36 9.14
C GLN A 133 -9.38 -11.05 7.68
N ALA A 134 -10.13 -10.12 7.07
CA ALA A 134 -9.86 -9.68 5.72
C ALA A 134 -8.50 -8.97 5.58
N LEU A 135 -8.05 -8.25 6.61
CA LEU A 135 -6.69 -7.70 6.68
C LEU A 135 -5.65 -8.78 6.97
N GLU A 136 -5.91 -9.64 7.94
CA GLU A 136 -5.01 -10.75 8.34
C GLU A 136 -4.71 -11.68 7.17
N TYR A 137 -5.73 -12.12 6.43
CA TYR A 137 -5.60 -13.00 5.28
C TYR A 137 -5.32 -12.26 3.97
N SER A 138 -5.28 -10.93 4.02
CA SER A 138 -5.11 -10.08 2.84
C SER A 138 -6.15 -10.35 1.75
N SER A 139 -7.44 -10.47 2.13
CA SER A 139 -8.53 -10.74 1.20
C SER A 139 -8.68 -9.63 0.16
N ASN A 140 -8.61 -10.00 -1.12
CA ASN A 140 -8.93 -9.08 -2.21
C ASN A 140 -10.43 -8.95 -2.43
N THR A 141 -11.18 -10.03 -2.23
CA THR A 141 -12.61 -10.06 -2.54
C THR A 141 -13.42 -9.26 -1.51
N TYR A 142 -13.01 -9.27 -0.24
CA TYR A 142 -13.57 -8.37 0.78
C TYR A 142 -13.40 -6.91 0.36
N MET A 143 -12.20 -6.53 -0.08
CA MET A 143 -11.90 -5.15 -0.51
C MET A 143 -12.67 -4.76 -1.78
N ILE A 144 -12.83 -5.67 -2.74
CA ILE A 144 -13.62 -5.43 -3.96
C ILE A 144 -15.07 -5.18 -3.59
N GLN A 145 -15.68 -6.00 -2.73
CA GLN A 145 -17.06 -5.81 -2.27
C GLN A 145 -17.21 -4.46 -1.56
N THR A 146 -16.31 -4.14 -0.63
CA THR A 146 -16.30 -2.82 0.03
C THR A 146 -16.22 -1.68 -0.97
N ALA A 147 -15.36 -1.79 -1.99
CA ALA A 147 -15.22 -0.75 -3.00
C ALA A 147 -16.49 -0.59 -3.86
N LEU A 148 -17.13 -1.68 -4.22
CA LEU A 148 -18.40 -1.68 -4.95
C LEU A 148 -19.52 -1.05 -4.11
N ASP A 149 -19.56 -1.34 -2.81
CA ASP A 149 -20.53 -0.74 -1.88
C ASP A 149 -20.30 0.77 -1.74
N VAL A 150 -19.06 1.24 -1.60
CA VAL A 150 -18.70 2.68 -1.60
C VAL A 150 -19.12 3.36 -2.89
N MET A 151 -19.06 2.65 -4.02
CA MET A 151 -19.54 3.12 -5.33
C MET A 151 -21.07 3.16 -5.41
N GLY A 152 -21.79 2.56 -4.46
CA GLY A 152 -23.23 2.42 -4.48
C GLY A 152 -23.70 1.42 -5.54
N GLN A 153 -22.92 0.37 -5.75
CA GLN A 153 -23.20 -0.71 -6.68
C GLN A 153 -22.81 -2.06 -6.04
N PRO A 154 -23.57 -2.54 -5.05
CA PRO A 154 -23.28 -3.79 -4.34
C PRO A 154 -23.06 -4.96 -5.29
N TYR A 155 -22.14 -5.85 -4.91
CA TYR A 155 -21.78 -6.99 -5.74
C TYR A 155 -22.95 -7.95 -5.97
N HIS A 156 -23.10 -8.34 -7.22
CA HIS A 156 -23.86 -9.53 -7.63
C HIS A 156 -23.14 -10.23 -8.79
N PRO A 157 -23.27 -11.55 -8.94
CA PRO A 157 -22.57 -12.30 -10.00
C PRO A 157 -22.87 -11.76 -11.40
N ASN A 158 -21.84 -11.69 -12.25
CA ASN A 158 -21.88 -11.21 -13.63
C ASN A 158 -22.36 -9.75 -13.79
N MET A 159 -22.20 -8.94 -12.73
CA MET A 159 -22.50 -7.51 -12.82
C MET A 159 -21.60 -6.76 -13.79
N THR A 160 -22.08 -5.64 -14.28
CA THR A 160 -21.28 -4.64 -15.04
C THR A 160 -20.99 -3.46 -14.14
N ILE A 161 -19.78 -2.90 -14.21
CA ILE A 161 -19.44 -1.67 -13.49
C ILE A 161 -19.95 -0.46 -14.27
N TYR A 162 -20.71 0.41 -13.59
CA TYR A 162 -21.19 1.66 -14.19
C TYR A 162 -20.10 2.73 -14.13
N THR A 163 -19.51 3.05 -15.29
CA THR A 163 -18.43 4.04 -15.40
C THR A 163 -18.82 5.43 -14.88
N SER A 164 -20.10 5.79 -14.96
CA SER A 164 -20.63 7.05 -14.42
C SER A 164 -20.46 7.21 -12.91
N LYS A 165 -20.28 6.12 -12.16
CA LYS A 165 -20.08 6.13 -10.70
C LYS A 165 -18.61 6.11 -10.28
N LEU A 166 -17.67 5.86 -11.20
CA LEU A 166 -16.25 5.67 -10.88
C LEU A 166 -15.61 6.93 -10.32
N GLU A 167 -15.87 8.08 -10.94
CA GLU A 167 -15.24 9.35 -10.52
C GLU A 167 -15.60 9.71 -9.08
N ASP A 168 -16.87 9.62 -8.71
CA ASP A 168 -17.33 9.89 -7.35
C ASP A 168 -16.74 8.89 -6.34
N SER A 169 -16.71 7.60 -6.70
CA SER A 169 -16.08 6.57 -5.89
C SER A 169 -14.59 6.85 -5.67
N PHE A 170 -13.84 7.20 -6.71
CA PHE A 170 -12.43 7.56 -6.57
C PHE A 170 -12.23 8.81 -5.70
N LYS A 171 -13.10 9.81 -5.76
CA LYS A 171 -13.05 10.98 -4.86
C LYS A 171 -13.22 10.56 -3.39
N LYS A 172 -14.16 9.65 -3.10
CA LYS A 172 -14.37 9.12 -1.75
C LYS A 172 -13.13 8.39 -1.22
N PHE A 173 -12.54 7.50 -2.02
CA PHE A 173 -11.30 6.81 -1.65
C PHE A 173 -10.12 7.78 -1.47
N ARG A 174 -9.91 8.70 -2.41
CA ARG A 174 -8.83 9.70 -2.31
C ARG A 174 -8.97 10.58 -1.06
N LYS A 175 -10.20 10.96 -0.71
CA LYS A 175 -10.45 11.71 0.54
C LYS A 175 -9.97 10.90 1.75
N THR A 176 -10.42 9.66 1.89
CA THR A 176 -10.02 8.80 3.02
C THR A 176 -8.51 8.56 3.04
N TYR A 177 -7.92 8.22 1.91
CA TYR A 177 -6.48 8.00 1.81
C TYR A 177 -5.68 9.26 2.15
N GLY A 178 -6.15 10.43 1.72
CA GLY A 178 -5.55 11.73 2.07
C GLY A 178 -5.54 12.02 3.56
N GLU A 179 -6.55 11.56 4.32
CA GLU A 179 -6.58 11.68 5.77
C GLU A 179 -5.51 10.82 6.47
N PHE A 180 -5.00 9.78 5.80
CA PHE A 180 -3.82 9.00 6.22
C PHE A 180 -2.50 9.51 5.63
N GLY A 181 -2.51 10.66 4.94
CA GLY A 181 -1.32 11.21 4.30
C GLY A 181 -0.97 10.57 2.96
N LEU A 182 -1.82 9.68 2.42
CA LEU A 182 -1.55 9.02 1.14
C LEU A 182 -2.05 9.87 -0.04
N GLY A 183 -1.18 10.12 -1.02
CA GLY A 183 -1.52 10.89 -2.21
C GLY A 183 -1.68 12.40 -1.97
N VAL A 184 -1.09 12.93 -0.92
CA VAL A 184 -1.03 14.35 -0.56
C VAL A 184 0.42 14.85 -0.56
N MET A 185 0.60 16.17 -0.65
CA MET A 185 1.93 16.78 -0.51
C MET A 185 2.46 16.54 0.91
N THR A 186 3.67 15.99 1.01
CA THR A 186 4.28 15.63 2.29
C THR A 186 4.82 16.82 3.07
N GLY A 187 4.99 17.98 2.41
CA GLY A 187 5.60 19.16 3.01
C GLY A 187 7.13 19.10 3.14
N LEU A 188 7.76 18.07 2.56
CA LEU A 188 9.21 18.06 2.41
C LEU A 188 9.63 19.16 1.42
N ASP A 189 10.60 19.97 1.82
CA ASP A 189 11.13 21.13 1.06
C ASP A 189 12.40 20.75 0.25
N ILE A 190 12.52 19.49 -0.13
CA ILE A 190 13.58 18.97 -1.00
C ILE A 190 13.01 18.82 -2.41
N PRO A 191 13.69 19.34 -3.45
CA PRO A 191 13.25 19.25 -4.83
C PRO A 191 13.28 17.83 -5.40
#